data_116a8e952bc1fe0b6bb8972b23cd58fc
#
_entry.id   116a8e952bc1fe0b6bb8972b23cd58fc
#
_cell.length_a   1.000
_cell.length_b   1.000
_cell.length_c   1.000
_cell.angle_alpha   90.00
_cell.angle_beta   90.00
_cell.angle_gamma   90.00
#
_symmetry.space_group_name_H-M   'P 1'
#
loop_
_entity.id
_entity.type
_entity.pdbx_description
1 polymer ?
#
loop_
_entity_poly.entity_id
_entity_poly.type
_entity_poly.pdbx_seq_one_letter_code
_entity_poly.pdbx_strand_id
1 'polypeptide(L)'
;MDRSGLIERVGQVETACADAGSDASSVAAALVAVRELDGWLASRKAVLVGRLQEVSSFPEATIAEADRCSVGVASKSTERSATLAATPKLADALGDGAITAGHVDAVTRTSKGLDPGQREELLERADALVAVAAAGTVDEFRRRLALEAKRLQSDDGMDRLERQRRATRLSTWVDPDGMWNLRGRFDPVTGVRLAAKLDATVEMLFAERTPATAPDDPIEKQHHLRALALAALLDDATSGKAGRAEFIAVIDADAPGVGPVVEWSIPVEIPARILADL
;
A
#
# COMPACT_ATOMS: atom_id res chain seq x y z
N MET A 1 -9.13 -9.77 -28.04
CA MET A 1 -9.79 -11.12 -28.07
C MET A 1 -11.22 -10.98 -28.58
N ASP A 2 -11.62 -11.75 -29.57
CA ASP A 2 -12.98 -11.78 -30.12
C ASP A 2 -13.87 -12.83 -29.41
N ARG A 3 -15.15 -12.92 -29.83
CA ARG A 3 -16.13 -13.83 -29.21
C ARG A 3 -15.73 -15.31 -29.36
N SER A 4 -15.16 -15.70 -30.51
CA SER A 4 -14.76 -17.08 -30.75
C SER A 4 -13.60 -17.48 -29.85
N GLY A 5 -12.60 -16.62 -29.73
CA GLY A 5 -11.47 -16.82 -28.83
C GLY A 5 -11.88 -16.90 -27.35
N LEU A 6 -12.90 -16.13 -26.92
CA LEU A 6 -13.44 -16.25 -25.56
C LEU A 6 -14.05 -17.62 -25.29
N ILE A 7 -14.89 -18.13 -26.22
CA ILE A 7 -15.54 -19.44 -26.09
C ILE A 7 -14.47 -20.54 -26.05
N GLU A 8 -13.46 -20.46 -26.88
CA GLU A 8 -12.36 -21.42 -26.91
C GLU A 8 -11.61 -21.46 -25.58
N ARG A 9 -11.26 -20.30 -25.00
CA ARG A 9 -10.52 -20.22 -23.72
C ARG A 9 -11.38 -20.75 -22.54
N VAL A 10 -12.67 -20.41 -22.51
CA VAL A 10 -13.61 -20.95 -21.51
C VAL A 10 -13.69 -22.47 -21.63
N GLY A 11 -13.89 -23.02 -22.83
CA GLY A 11 -13.92 -24.46 -23.03
C GLY A 11 -12.63 -25.18 -22.64
N GLN A 12 -11.48 -24.56 -22.90
CA GLN A 12 -10.17 -25.09 -22.47
C GLN A 12 -10.05 -25.16 -20.94
N VAL A 13 -10.49 -24.13 -20.23
CA VAL A 13 -10.51 -24.10 -18.76
C VAL A 13 -11.47 -25.13 -18.21
N GLU A 14 -12.71 -25.20 -18.70
CA GLU A 14 -13.72 -26.16 -18.26
C GLU A 14 -13.26 -27.61 -18.46
N THR A 15 -12.65 -27.92 -19.62
CA THR A 15 -12.12 -29.26 -19.90
C THR A 15 -11.05 -29.64 -18.91
N ALA A 16 -10.08 -28.76 -18.65
CA ALA A 16 -9.00 -29.03 -17.68
C ALA A 16 -9.51 -29.16 -16.23
N CYS A 17 -10.57 -28.42 -15.86
CA CYS A 17 -11.18 -28.53 -14.55
C CYS A 17 -11.99 -29.83 -14.35
N ALA A 18 -12.61 -30.34 -15.43
CA ALA A 18 -13.45 -31.53 -15.38
C ALA A 18 -12.65 -32.85 -15.45
N ASP A 19 -11.47 -32.84 -16.07
CA ASP A 19 -10.62 -34.00 -16.27
C ASP A 19 -9.61 -34.18 -15.15
N ALA A 20 -9.92 -35.09 -14.20
CA ALA A 20 -9.00 -35.46 -13.12
C ALA A 20 -7.70 -36.16 -13.59
N GLY A 21 -7.63 -36.57 -14.86
CA GLY A 21 -6.44 -37.17 -15.49
C GLY A 21 -5.58 -36.18 -16.28
N SER A 22 -5.92 -34.87 -16.26
CA SER A 22 -5.15 -33.85 -16.95
C SER A 22 -3.69 -33.83 -16.52
N ASP A 23 -2.78 -33.87 -17.46
CA ASP A 23 -1.35 -33.72 -17.19
C ASP A 23 -0.96 -32.27 -16.85
N ALA A 24 0.25 -32.08 -16.32
CA ALA A 24 0.75 -30.77 -15.93
C ALA A 24 0.77 -29.77 -17.10
N SER A 25 0.97 -30.23 -18.33
CA SER A 25 0.98 -29.38 -19.54
C SER A 25 -0.41 -28.83 -19.84
N SER A 26 -1.42 -29.68 -19.79
CA SER A 26 -2.83 -29.31 -20.00
C SER A 26 -3.33 -28.33 -18.93
N VAL A 27 -2.98 -28.56 -17.67
CA VAL A 27 -3.30 -27.64 -16.56
C VAL A 27 -2.57 -26.30 -16.75
N ALA A 28 -1.29 -26.30 -17.13
CA ALA A 28 -0.55 -25.08 -17.41
C ALA A 28 -1.16 -24.28 -18.57
N ALA A 29 -1.58 -24.94 -19.65
CA ALA A 29 -2.28 -24.30 -20.76
C ALA A 29 -3.62 -23.68 -20.33
N ALA A 30 -4.38 -24.36 -19.46
CA ALA A 30 -5.62 -23.83 -18.91
C ALA A 30 -5.38 -22.60 -18.01
N LEU A 31 -4.30 -22.57 -17.22
CA LEU A 31 -3.90 -21.39 -16.44
C LEU A 31 -3.53 -20.21 -17.33
N VAL A 32 -2.91 -20.43 -18.47
CA VAL A 32 -2.66 -19.38 -19.49
C VAL A 32 -4.00 -18.85 -20.02
N ALA A 33 -4.96 -19.72 -20.33
CA ALA A 33 -6.29 -19.32 -20.79
C ALA A 33 -7.03 -18.49 -19.73
N VAL A 34 -6.96 -18.86 -18.44
CA VAL A 34 -7.49 -18.05 -17.33
C VAL A 34 -6.88 -16.66 -17.31
N ARG A 35 -5.55 -16.56 -17.39
CA ARG A 35 -4.84 -15.26 -17.43
C ARG A 35 -5.32 -14.38 -18.59
N GLU A 36 -5.53 -14.96 -19.76
CA GLU A 36 -6.01 -14.25 -20.96
C GLU A 36 -7.45 -13.76 -20.77
N LEU A 37 -8.32 -14.59 -20.19
CA LEU A 37 -9.69 -14.21 -19.85
C LEU A 37 -9.72 -13.08 -18.79
N ASP A 38 -8.89 -13.16 -17.75
CA ASP A 38 -8.76 -12.12 -16.73
C ASP A 38 -8.31 -10.78 -17.34
N GLY A 39 -7.36 -10.82 -18.26
CA GLY A 39 -6.90 -9.64 -19.01
C GLY A 39 -8.03 -9.01 -19.81
N TRP A 40 -8.77 -9.83 -20.56
CA TRP A 40 -9.92 -9.37 -21.34
C TRP A 40 -11.01 -8.77 -20.45
N LEU A 41 -11.39 -9.43 -19.35
CA LEU A 41 -12.36 -8.92 -18.38
C LEU A 41 -11.90 -7.60 -17.77
N ALA A 42 -10.63 -7.50 -17.38
CA ALA A 42 -10.05 -6.27 -16.83
C ALA A 42 -10.12 -5.11 -17.83
N SER A 43 -9.85 -5.37 -19.12
CA SER A 43 -9.98 -4.39 -20.20
C SER A 43 -11.44 -3.93 -20.38
N ARG A 44 -12.41 -4.87 -20.44
CA ARG A 44 -13.84 -4.51 -20.53
C ARG A 44 -14.31 -3.71 -19.34
N LYS A 45 -13.92 -4.11 -18.14
CA LYS A 45 -14.22 -3.38 -16.91
C LYS A 45 -13.65 -1.95 -16.94
N ALA A 46 -12.43 -1.75 -17.41
CA ALA A 46 -11.83 -0.42 -17.52
C ALA A 46 -12.64 0.49 -18.46
N VAL A 47 -13.15 -0.05 -19.59
CA VAL A 47 -14.03 0.70 -20.50
C VAL A 47 -15.35 1.09 -19.81
N LEU A 48 -15.98 0.18 -19.07
CA LEU A 48 -17.20 0.47 -18.33
C LEU A 48 -16.98 1.51 -17.22
N VAL A 49 -15.86 1.40 -16.50
CA VAL A 49 -15.44 2.38 -15.48
C VAL A 49 -15.23 3.76 -16.11
N GLY A 50 -14.58 3.85 -17.28
CA GLY A 50 -14.41 5.10 -18.00
C GLY A 50 -15.73 5.75 -18.35
N ARG A 51 -16.70 4.98 -18.88
CA ARG A 51 -18.05 5.48 -19.16
C ARG A 51 -18.80 5.93 -17.90
N LEU A 52 -18.62 5.21 -16.79
CA LEU A 52 -19.23 5.59 -15.51
C LEU A 52 -18.67 6.93 -15.00
N GLN A 53 -17.36 7.17 -15.18
CA GLN A 53 -16.72 8.45 -14.83
C GLN A 53 -17.27 9.64 -15.62
N GLU A 54 -17.78 9.42 -16.85
CA GLU A 54 -18.40 10.47 -17.66
C GLU A 54 -19.81 10.85 -17.18
N VAL A 55 -20.53 9.92 -16.52
CA VAL A 55 -21.95 10.09 -16.16
C VAL A 55 -22.21 10.15 -14.66
N SER A 56 -21.20 9.95 -13.81
CA SER A 56 -21.33 9.92 -12.35
C SER A 56 -20.31 10.83 -11.67
N SER A 57 -20.76 11.59 -10.68
CA SER A 57 -19.89 12.42 -9.83
C SER A 57 -19.14 11.58 -8.77
N PHE A 58 -19.62 10.37 -8.45
CA PHE A 58 -19.03 9.46 -7.45
C PHE A 58 -18.94 8.02 -8.00
N PRO A 59 -18.16 7.80 -9.07
CA PRO A 59 -18.08 6.50 -9.72
C PRO A 59 -17.56 5.40 -8.78
N GLU A 60 -16.69 5.75 -7.82
CA GLU A 60 -16.11 4.79 -6.88
C GLU A 60 -17.15 4.12 -5.99
N ALA A 61 -18.21 4.83 -5.59
CA ALA A 61 -19.28 4.26 -4.77
C ALA A 61 -20.05 3.20 -5.57
N THR A 62 -20.41 3.51 -6.83
CA THR A 62 -21.12 2.58 -7.72
C THR A 62 -20.25 1.36 -8.05
N ILE A 63 -18.96 1.55 -8.29
CA ILE A 63 -18.01 0.46 -8.53
C ILE A 63 -17.87 -0.42 -7.28
N ALA A 64 -17.76 0.19 -6.10
CA ALA A 64 -17.63 -0.55 -4.84
C ALA A 64 -18.84 -1.42 -4.56
N GLU A 65 -20.05 -0.93 -4.84
CA GLU A 65 -21.29 -1.68 -4.71
C GLU A 65 -21.36 -2.84 -5.72
N ALA A 66 -21.11 -2.57 -7.00
CA ALA A 66 -21.16 -3.57 -8.07
C ALA A 66 -20.14 -4.70 -7.88
N ASP A 67 -18.92 -4.35 -7.46
CA ASP A 67 -17.83 -5.31 -7.23
C ASP A 67 -17.81 -5.91 -5.82
N ARG A 68 -18.68 -5.45 -4.92
CA ARG A 68 -18.68 -5.81 -3.49
C ARG A 68 -17.31 -5.59 -2.84
N CYS A 69 -16.69 -4.46 -3.11
CA CYS A 69 -15.35 -4.13 -2.64
C CYS A 69 -15.32 -2.79 -1.88
N SER A 70 -14.18 -2.47 -1.26
CA SER A 70 -14.01 -1.17 -0.62
C SER A 70 -13.85 -0.04 -1.65
N VAL A 71 -14.22 1.19 -1.25
CA VAL A 71 -14.02 2.40 -2.07
C VAL A 71 -12.55 2.57 -2.50
N GLY A 72 -11.60 2.20 -1.63
CA GLY A 72 -10.17 2.24 -1.97
C GLY A 72 -9.76 1.25 -3.07
N VAL A 73 -10.46 0.10 -3.19
CA VAL A 73 -10.28 -0.84 -4.31
C VAL A 73 -10.96 -0.30 -5.57
N ALA A 74 -12.16 0.28 -5.44
CA ALA A 74 -12.85 0.94 -6.54
C ALA A 74 -12.02 2.09 -7.15
N SER A 75 -11.39 2.92 -6.32
CA SER A 75 -10.48 3.99 -6.76
C SER A 75 -9.30 3.49 -7.60
N LYS A 76 -8.77 2.29 -7.33
CA LYS A 76 -7.75 1.68 -8.20
C LYS A 76 -8.29 1.33 -9.59
N SER A 77 -9.58 1.00 -9.68
CA SER A 77 -10.22 0.71 -10.97
C SER A 77 -10.40 1.98 -11.82
N THR A 78 -10.74 3.12 -11.19
CA THR A 78 -10.81 4.42 -11.89
C THR A 78 -9.44 4.88 -12.37
N GLU A 79 -8.40 4.73 -11.53
CA GLU A 79 -7.02 5.05 -11.89
C GLU A 79 -6.49 4.18 -13.05
N ARG A 80 -6.79 2.87 -13.03
CA ARG A 80 -6.44 1.94 -14.10
C ARG A 80 -7.12 2.33 -15.41
N SER A 81 -8.41 2.67 -15.36
CA SER A 81 -9.17 3.16 -16.52
C SER A 81 -8.51 4.39 -17.14
N ALA A 82 -8.14 5.38 -16.33
CA ALA A 82 -7.44 6.58 -16.80
C ALA A 82 -6.07 6.26 -17.41
N THR A 83 -5.32 5.33 -16.82
CA THR A 83 -4.02 4.89 -17.38
C THR A 83 -4.20 4.24 -18.74
N LEU A 84 -5.17 3.34 -18.91
CA LEU A 84 -5.44 2.67 -20.18
C LEU A 84 -5.94 3.62 -21.26
N ALA A 85 -6.71 4.65 -20.89
CA ALA A 85 -7.11 5.71 -21.83
C ALA A 85 -5.89 6.48 -22.39
N ALA A 86 -4.83 6.64 -21.61
CA ALA A 86 -3.59 7.29 -22.01
C ALA A 86 -2.56 6.33 -22.65
N THR A 87 -2.79 5.01 -22.64
CA THR A 87 -1.85 4.00 -23.17
C THR A 87 -2.58 2.97 -24.03
N PRO A 88 -2.94 3.33 -25.29
CA PRO A 88 -3.77 2.50 -26.15
C PRO A 88 -3.18 1.13 -26.47
N LYS A 89 -1.86 1.02 -26.69
CA LYS A 89 -1.22 -0.29 -26.97
C LYS A 89 -1.24 -1.21 -25.74
N LEU A 90 -1.09 -0.66 -24.52
CA LEU A 90 -1.27 -1.43 -23.29
C LEU A 90 -2.74 -1.85 -23.11
N ALA A 91 -3.70 -0.99 -23.51
CA ALA A 91 -5.12 -1.32 -23.47
C ALA A 91 -5.46 -2.47 -24.44
N ASP A 92 -4.91 -2.46 -25.65
CA ASP A 92 -5.05 -3.53 -26.63
C ASP A 92 -4.41 -4.84 -26.11
N ALA A 93 -3.17 -4.78 -25.63
CA ALA A 93 -2.47 -5.94 -25.08
C ALA A 93 -3.17 -6.56 -23.86
N LEU A 94 -3.78 -5.73 -23.02
CA LEU A 94 -4.65 -6.21 -21.92
C LEU A 94 -5.90 -6.88 -22.45
N GLY A 95 -6.56 -6.29 -23.47
CA GLY A 95 -7.74 -6.82 -24.11
C GLY A 95 -7.51 -8.16 -24.83
N ASP A 96 -6.29 -8.37 -25.32
CA ASP A 96 -5.84 -9.62 -25.93
C ASP A 96 -5.32 -10.65 -24.92
N GLY A 97 -5.20 -10.29 -23.63
CA GLY A 97 -4.68 -11.16 -22.59
C GLY A 97 -3.16 -11.35 -22.64
N ALA A 98 -2.45 -10.56 -23.46
CA ALA A 98 -1.00 -10.61 -23.56
C ALA A 98 -0.32 -10.08 -22.26
N ILE A 99 -0.97 -9.14 -21.58
CA ILE A 99 -0.55 -8.61 -20.29
C ILE A 99 -1.67 -8.75 -19.24
N THR A 100 -1.36 -8.50 -17.97
CA THR A 100 -2.31 -8.55 -16.87
C THR A 100 -2.63 -7.15 -16.34
N ALA A 101 -3.72 -7.02 -15.58
CA ALA A 101 -4.05 -5.79 -14.86
C ALA A 101 -2.90 -5.29 -13.96
N GLY A 102 -2.08 -6.21 -13.42
CA GLY A 102 -0.90 -5.89 -12.63
C GLY A 102 0.17 -5.09 -13.38
N HIS A 103 0.32 -5.29 -14.69
CA HIS A 103 1.22 -4.49 -15.53
C HIS A 103 0.73 -3.04 -15.64
N VAL A 104 -0.57 -2.85 -15.86
CA VAL A 104 -1.19 -1.52 -15.90
C VAL A 104 -1.08 -0.81 -14.55
N ASP A 105 -1.35 -1.52 -13.46
CA ASP A 105 -1.21 -0.99 -12.10
C ASP A 105 0.24 -0.59 -11.77
N ALA A 106 1.23 -1.26 -12.37
CA ALA A 106 2.63 -0.86 -12.24
C ALA A 106 2.88 0.51 -12.92
N VAL A 107 2.33 0.74 -14.12
CA VAL A 107 2.39 2.05 -14.80
C VAL A 107 1.70 3.12 -13.96
N THR A 108 0.45 2.88 -13.55
CA THR A 108 -0.34 3.81 -12.72
C THR A 108 0.42 4.22 -11.45
N ARG A 109 1.01 3.26 -10.76
CA ARG A 109 1.76 3.52 -9.53
C ARG A 109 3.03 4.31 -9.77
N THR A 110 3.77 3.96 -10.81
CA THR A 110 5.04 4.63 -11.15
C THR A 110 4.79 6.07 -11.57
N SER A 111 3.72 6.34 -12.32
CA SER A 111 3.37 7.68 -12.80
C SER A 111 2.94 8.65 -11.70
N LYS A 112 2.39 8.16 -10.58
CA LYS A 112 1.94 9.01 -9.45
C LYS A 112 3.04 9.83 -8.78
N GLY A 113 4.28 9.38 -8.86
CA GLY A 113 5.44 10.06 -8.26
C GLY A 113 6.12 11.09 -9.16
N LEU A 114 5.58 11.33 -10.36
CA LEU A 114 6.13 12.22 -11.39
C LEU A 114 5.33 13.50 -11.50
N ASP A 115 5.98 14.58 -11.98
CA ASP A 115 5.26 15.80 -12.39
C ASP A 115 4.41 15.54 -13.66
N PRO A 116 3.52 16.47 -14.06
CA PRO A 116 2.63 16.25 -15.20
C PRO A 116 3.35 15.94 -16.51
N GLY A 117 4.43 16.64 -16.86
CA GLY A 117 5.18 16.42 -18.10
C GLY A 117 5.95 15.10 -18.08
N GLN A 118 6.63 14.80 -16.98
CA GLN A 118 7.30 13.50 -16.78
C GLN A 118 6.30 12.34 -16.79
N ARG A 119 5.08 12.56 -16.28
CA ARG A 119 4.03 11.54 -16.31
C ARG A 119 3.58 11.25 -17.73
N GLU A 120 3.33 12.25 -18.54
CA GLU A 120 2.95 12.10 -19.94
C GLU A 120 4.04 11.33 -20.71
N GLU A 121 5.30 11.72 -20.57
CA GLU A 121 6.43 11.05 -21.18
C GLU A 121 6.61 9.61 -20.69
N LEU A 122 6.38 9.33 -19.41
CA LEU A 122 6.40 7.95 -18.89
C LEU A 122 5.29 7.11 -19.51
N LEU A 123 4.08 7.64 -19.67
CA LEU A 123 2.95 6.94 -20.28
C LEU A 123 3.24 6.58 -21.75
N GLU A 124 3.81 7.51 -22.51
CA GLU A 124 4.25 7.25 -23.89
C GLU A 124 5.33 6.13 -23.96
N ARG A 125 6.33 6.20 -23.06
CA ARG A 125 7.36 5.18 -22.96
C ARG A 125 6.79 3.83 -22.53
N ALA A 126 5.85 3.79 -21.57
CA ALA A 126 5.18 2.58 -21.13
C ALA A 126 4.40 1.93 -22.27
N ASP A 127 3.71 2.73 -23.09
CA ASP A 127 2.99 2.26 -24.26
C ASP A 127 3.95 1.64 -25.32
N ALA A 128 5.16 2.17 -25.46
CA ALA A 128 6.20 1.60 -26.30
C ALA A 128 6.81 0.31 -25.71
N LEU A 129 6.68 0.07 -24.42
CA LEU A 129 7.24 -1.12 -23.73
C LEU A 129 6.27 -2.32 -23.67
N VAL A 130 5.18 -2.31 -24.44
CA VAL A 130 4.19 -3.42 -24.49
C VAL A 130 4.83 -4.77 -24.73
N ALA A 131 5.78 -4.87 -25.66
CA ALA A 131 6.49 -6.13 -25.95
C ALA A 131 7.28 -6.64 -24.72
N VAL A 132 7.86 -5.74 -23.92
CA VAL A 132 8.55 -6.07 -22.68
C VAL A 132 7.57 -6.55 -21.62
N ALA A 133 6.40 -5.88 -21.53
CA ALA A 133 5.34 -6.27 -20.59
C ALA A 133 4.76 -7.65 -20.94
N ALA A 134 4.56 -7.95 -22.23
CA ALA A 134 4.02 -9.23 -22.70
C ALA A 134 5.01 -10.41 -22.54
N ALA A 135 6.30 -10.15 -22.62
CA ALA A 135 7.34 -11.17 -22.50
C ALA A 135 7.79 -11.46 -21.05
N GLY A 136 7.50 -10.54 -20.10
CA GLY A 136 8.02 -10.60 -18.74
C GLY A 136 6.95 -10.69 -17.66
N THR A 137 7.41 -10.83 -16.44
CA THR A 137 6.55 -10.75 -15.23
C THR A 137 6.23 -9.30 -14.89
N VAL A 138 5.18 -9.11 -14.08
CA VAL A 138 4.82 -7.77 -13.53
C VAL A 138 6.01 -7.14 -12.80
N ASP A 139 6.83 -7.94 -12.09
CA ASP A 139 7.96 -7.43 -11.31
C ASP A 139 9.14 -7.00 -12.19
N GLU A 140 9.38 -7.70 -13.29
CA GLU A 140 10.39 -7.30 -14.29
C GLU A 140 9.96 -6.01 -14.99
N PHE A 141 8.71 -5.94 -15.41
CA PHE A 141 8.16 -4.75 -16.02
C PHE A 141 8.20 -3.54 -15.06
N ARG A 142 7.84 -3.74 -13.79
CA ARG A 142 7.94 -2.69 -12.76
C ARG A 142 9.36 -2.17 -12.58
N ARG A 143 10.36 -3.08 -12.56
CA ARG A 143 11.78 -2.68 -12.51
C ARG A 143 12.17 -1.84 -13.71
N ARG A 144 11.72 -2.22 -14.91
CA ARG A 144 11.98 -1.47 -16.14
C ARG A 144 11.34 -0.07 -16.08
N LEU A 145 10.07 0.03 -15.69
CA LEU A 145 9.39 1.32 -15.52
C LEU A 145 10.08 2.21 -14.49
N ALA A 146 10.58 1.65 -13.39
CA ALA A 146 11.32 2.41 -12.38
C ALA A 146 12.61 3.01 -12.96
N LEU A 147 13.30 2.31 -13.86
CA LEU A 147 14.47 2.86 -14.56
C LEU A 147 14.09 4.00 -15.50
N GLU A 148 12.99 3.86 -16.26
CA GLU A 148 12.50 4.93 -17.13
C GLU A 148 12.08 6.17 -16.31
N ALA A 149 11.32 5.97 -15.23
CA ALA A 149 10.95 7.06 -14.31
C ALA A 149 12.18 7.76 -13.71
N LYS A 150 13.22 6.99 -13.35
CA LYS A 150 14.47 7.57 -12.84
C LYS A 150 15.20 8.41 -13.89
N ARG A 151 15.15 7.99 -15.17
CA ARG A 151 15.73 8.77 -16.28
C ARG A 151 14.99 10.09 -16.49
N LEU A 152 13.66 10.09 -16.36
CA LEU A 152 12.84 11.29 -16.45
C LEU A 152 13.04 12.25 -15.29
N GLN A 153 13.39 11.72 -14.13
CA GLN A 153 13.68 12.47 -12.91
C GLN A 153 15.16 12.86 -12.78
N SER A 154 15.95 12.83 -13.87
CA SER A 154 17.37 13.19 -13.84
C SER A 154 17.55 14.69 -13.64
N ASP A 155 17.35 15.11 -12.39
CA ASP A 155 17.77 16.39 -11.83
C ASP A 155 18.99 16.17 -10.92
N ASP A 156 19.51 17.23 -10.34
CA ASP A 156 20.57 17.15 -9.32
C ASP A 156 20.12 16.50 -8.00
N GLY A 157 18.88 16.00 -7.95
CA GLY A 157 18.26 15.38 -6.79
C GLY A 157 17.52 16.36 -5.87
N MET A 158 17.60 17.66 -6.11
CA MET A 158 16.96 18.68 -5.25
C MET A 158 15.44 18.64 -5.35
N ASP A 159 14.88 18.57 -6.56
CA ASP A 159 13.43 18.45 -6.77
C ASP A 159 12.88 17.16 -6.14
N ARG A 160 13.64 16.08 -6.23
CA ARG A 160 13.29 14.82 -5.56
C ARG A 160 13.26 14.98 -4.05
N LEU A 161 14.26 15.64 -3.47
CA LEU A 161 14.33 15.90 -2.03
C LEU A 161 13.17 16.78 -1.57
N GLU A 162 12.83 17.82 -2.33
CA GLU A 162 11.67 18.68 -2.03
C GLU A 162 10.35 17.93 -2.08
N ARG A 163 10.13 17.09 -3.09
CA ARG A 163 8.94 16.21 -3.14
C ARG A 163 8.89 15.28 -1.94
N GLN A 164 10.01 14.71 -1.52
CA GLN A 164 10.09 13.85 -0.34
C GLN A 164 9.77 14.61 0.95
N ARG A 165 10.26 15.86 1.09
CA ARG A 165 9.93 16.73 2.22
C ARG A 165 8.43 17.06 2.28
N ARG A 166 7.81 17.39 1.15
CA ARG A 166 6.36 17.64 1.06
C ARG A 166 5.52 16.37 1.33
N ALA A 167 6.08 15.19 1.07
CA ALA A 167 5.44 13.91 1.33
C ALA A 167 5.68 13.37 2.75
N THR A 168 6.38 14.13 3.61
CA THR A 168 6.58 13.79 5.01
C THR A 168 5.23 13.76 5.73
N ARG A 169 4.94 12.67 6.44
CA ARG A 169 3.67 12.47 7.16
C ARG A 169 3.82 11.50 8.32
N LEU A 170 2.96 11.67 9.30
CA LEU A 170 2.80 10.80 10.44
C LEU A 170 1.32 10.37 10.51
N SER A 171 1.08 9.11 10.77
CA SER A 171 -0.26 8.55 10.98
C SER A 171 -0.28 7.74 12.26
N THR A 172 -1.37 7.83 12.98
CA THR A 172 -1.60 7.07 14.20
C THR A 172 -2.96 6.37 14.15
N TRP A 173 -3.08 5.23 14.77
CA TRP A 173 -4.34 4.49 14.92
C TRP A 173 -4.24 3.55 16.12
N VAL A 174 -5.38 3.12 16.61
CA VAL A 174 -5.49 2.04 17.60
C VAL A 174 -5.90 0.79 16.85
N ASP A 175 -5.24 -0.33 17.11
CA ASP A 175 -5.59 -1.62 16.52
C ASP A 175 -6.67 -2.35 17.34
N PRO A 176 -7.21 -3.49 16.86
CA PRO A 176 -8.23 -4.25 17.58
C PRO A 176 -7.80 -4.79 18.95
N ASP A 177 -6.50 -4.92 19.17
CA ASP A 177 -5.92 -5.36 20.45
C ASP A 177 -5.74 -4.19 21.44
N GLY A 178 -6.16 -2.97 21.06
CA GLY A 178 -6.05 -1.76 21.86
C GLY A 178 -4.65 -1.13 21.84
N MET A 179 -3.74 -1.59 21.00
CA MET A 179 -2.40 -1.01 20.88
C MET A 179 -2.42 0.27 20.04
N TRP A 180 -1.80 1.33 20.57
CA TRP A 180 -1.60 2.56 19.81
C TRP A 180 -0.41 2.41 18.85
N ASN A 181 -0.68 2.63 17.59
CA ASN A 181 0.27 2.47 16.50
C ASN A 181 0.69 3.81 15.92
N LEU A 182 1.97 3.91 15.52
CA LEU A 182 2.57 5.06 14.89
C LEU A 182 3.27 4.65 13.59
N ARG A 183 2.96 5.33 12.49
CA ARG A 183 3.65 5.15 11.21
C ARG A 183 4.11 6.48 10.66
N GLY A 184 5.44 6.68 10.62
CA GLY A 184 6.08 7.85 10.05
C GLY A 184 6.66 7.59 8.65
N ARG A 185 6.60 8.62 7.80
CA ARG A 185 7.33 8.67 6.54
C ARG A 185 8.05 10.01 6.49
N PHE A 186 9.37 9.98 6.40
CA PHE A 186 10.23 11.16 6.46
C PHE A 186 11.12 11.24 5.20
N ASP A 187 11.54 12.43 4.85
CA ASP A 187 12.57 12.63 3.84
C ASP A 187 13.92 12.01 4.32
N PRO A 188 14.86 11.69 3.39
CA PRO A 188 16.08 10.99 3.74
C PRO A 188 16.94 11.71 4.79
N VAL A 189 17.00 13.05 4.76
CA VAL A 189 17.81 13.83 5.70
C VAL A 189 17.24 13.75 7.11
N THR A 190 15.92 13.96 7.22
CA THR A 190 15.20 13.80 8.50
C THR A 190 15.25 12.36 8.98
N GLY A 191 15.05 11.39 8.07
CA GLY A 191 15.07 9.97 8.39
C GLY A 191 16.41 9.50 8.99
N VAL A 192 17.52 9.88 8.40
CA VAL A 192 18.87 9.56 8.93
C VAL A 192 19.08 10.14 10.33
N ARG A 193 18.68 11.41 10.54
CA ARG A 193 18.79 12.05 11.87
C ARG A 193 17.94 11.37 12.93
N LEU A 194 16.71 11.00 12.59
CA LEU A 194 15.81 10.28 13.49
C LEU A 194 16.35 8.89 13.82
N ALA A 195 16.81 8.15 12.81
CA ALA A 195 17.37 6.82 12.99
C ALA A 195 18.60 6.87 13.89
N ALA A 196 19.56 7.76 13.62
CA ALA A 196 20.75 7.91 14.43
C ALA A 196 20.45 8.30 15.88
N LYS A 197 19.49 9.22 16.10
CA LYS A 197 19.08 9.61 17.45
C LYS A 197 18.39 8.46 18.18
N LEU A 198 17.54 7.70 17.50
CA LEU A 198 16.85 6.56 18.07
C LEU A 198 17.84 5.44 18.45
N ASP A 199 18.78 5.11 17.55
CA ASP A 199 19.78 4.08 17.80
C ASP A 199 20.71 4.47 18.97
N ALA A 200 21.16 5.73 19.03
CA ALA A 200 21.95 6.24 20.15
C ALA A 200 21.17 6.21 21.49
N THR A 201 19.86 6.46 21.45
CA THR A 201 19.01 6.38 22.65
C THR A 201 18.82 4.95 23.11
N VAL A 202 18.63 4.00 22.17
CA VAL A 202 18.60 2.57 22.50
C VAL A 202 19.89 2.14 23.20
N GLU A 203 21.05 2.54 22.67
CA GLU A 203 22.33 2.21 23.25
C GLU A 203 22.50 2.84 24.64
N MET A 204 22.17 4.13 24.80
CA MET A 204 22.24 4.84 26.07
C MET A 204 21.37 4.21 27.16
N LEU A 205 20.12 3.83 26.84
CA LEU A 205 19.18 3.33 27.83
C LEU A 205 19.36 1.84 28.15
N PHE A 206 19.81 1.03 27.19
CA PHE A 206 19.73 -0.42 27.28
C PHE A 206 21.05 -1.17 27.08
N ALA A 207 22.20 -0.46 26.92
CA ALA A 207 23.52 -1.10 26.78
C ALA A 207 23.90 -1.95 27.99
N GLU A 208 23.61 -1.45 29.21
CA GLU A 208 23.95 -2.14 30.45
C GLU A 208 22.85 -3.08 30.96
N ARG A 209 21.57 -2.78 30.64
CA ARG A 209 20.43 -3.53 31.17
C ARG A 209 19.27 -3.59 30.17
N THR A 210 18.95 -4.78 29.73
CA THR A 210 17.75 -5.05 28.95
C THR A 210 16.52 -5.13 29.85
N PRO A 211 15.38 -4.47 29.52
CA PRO A 211 14.13 -4.61 30.25
C PRO A 211 13.64 -6.04 30.29
N ALA A 212 13.02 -6.44 31.41
CA ALA A 212 12.44 -7.78 31.58
C ALA A 212 11.26 -8.05 30.60
N THR A 213 10.67 -6.99 30.03
CA THR A 213 9.60 -7.06 29.04
C THR A 213 10.10 -7.33 27.61
N ALA A 214 11.43 -7.31 27.39
CA ALA A 214 11.98 -7.52 26.06
C ALA A 214 11.84 -8.98 25.61
N PRO A 215 11.38 -9.21 24.36
CA PRO A 215 11.33 -10.56 23.78
C PRO A 215 12.72 -11.21 23.67
N ASP A 216 12.74 -12.55 23.63
CA ASP A 216 13.98 -13.32 23.46
C ASP A 216 14.49 -13.28 22.02
N ASP A 217 13.59 -13.20 21.03
CA ASP A 217 13.97 -13.09 19.61
C ASP A 217 14.75 -11.80 19.35
N PRO A 218 15.93 -11.85 18.70
CA PRO A 218 16.79 -10.68 18.51
C PRO A 218 16.14 -9.55 17.69
N ILE A 219 15.31 -9.88 16.71
CA ILE A 219 14.64 -8.90 15.84
C ILE A 219 13.50 -8.23 16.60
N GLU A 220 12.64 -9.01 17.23
CA GLU A 220 11.55 -8.50 18.07
C GLU A 220 12.08 -7.68 19.26
N LYS A 221 13.16 -8.12 19.89
CA LYS A 221 13.86 -7.39 20.92
C LYS A 221 14.31 -6.01 20.45
N GLN A 222 14.92 -5.93 19.27
CA GLN A 222 15.36 -4.66 18.70
C GLN A 222 14.19 -3.71 18.44
N HIS A 223 13.06 -4.25 17.92
CA HIS A 223 11.85 -3.47 17.70
C HIS A 223 11.26 -2.97 19.02
N HIS A 224 11.23 -3.79 20.05
CA HIS A 224 10.75 -3.43 21.39
C HIS A 224 11.60 -2.32 22.02
N LEU A 225 12.93 -2.46 22.01
CA LEU A 225 13.84 -1.45 22.55
C LEU A 225 13.74 -0.11 21.81
N ARG A 226 13.55 -0.13 20.49
CA ARG A 226 13.31 1.09 19.70
C ARG A 226 12.00 1.78 20.05
N ALA A 227 10.95 1.02 20.35
CA ALA A 227 9.68 1.59 20.78
C ALA A 227 9.82 2.30 22.14
N LEU A 228 10.50 1.66 23.11
CA LEU A 228 10.78 2.27 24.41
C LEU A 228 11.70 3.50 24.31
N ALA A 229 12.72 3.45 23.46
CA ALA A 229 13.61 4.59 23.22
C ALA A 229 12.86 5.77 22.57
N LEU A 230 11.93 5.50 21.66
CA LEU A 230 11.07 6.55 21.09
C LEU A 230 10.20 7.20 22.15
N ALA A 231 9.55 6.42 23.02
CA ALA A 231 8.77 6.93 24.13
C ALA A 231 9.61 7.83 25.05
N ALA A 232 10.79 7.37 25.48
CA ALA A 232 11.71 8.15 26.31
C ALA A 232 12.16 9.46 25.62
N LEU A 233 12.42 9.45 24.30
CA LEU A 233 12.76 10.66 23.56
C LEU A 233 11.63 11.68 23.52
N LEU A 234 10.37 11.23 23.47
CA LEU A 234 9.20 12.11 23.47
C LEU A 234 8.95 12.67 24.87
N ASP A 235 9.13 11.87 25.92
CA ASP A 235 8.99 12.31 27.31
C ASP A 235 10.05 13.36 27.68
N ASP A 236 11.31 13.17 27.24
CA ASP A 236 12.41 14.09 27.52
C ASP A 236 12.23 15.44 26.76
N ALA A 237 11.62 15.42 25.57
CA ALA A 237 11.35 16.61 24.79
C ALA A 237 10.27 17.51 25.44
N THR A 238 9.48 17.01 26.38
CA THR A 238 8.42 17.75 27.08
C THR A 238 8.93 18.62 28.24
N SER A 239 10.22 18.56 28.58
CA SER A 239 10.83 19.49 29.59
C SER A 239 10.82 20.97 29.17
N GLY A 240 10.42 21.30 27.95
CA GLY A 240 10.29 22.66 27.42
C GLY A 240 8.94 22.93 26.77
N LYS A 241 7.98 23.49 27.48
CA LYS A 241 6.75 24.19 27.01
C LYS A 241 5.84 23.55 25.94
N ALA A 242 6.02 22.30 25.53
CA ALA A 242 5.00 21.56 24.78
C ALA A 242 3.92 21.09 25.77
N GLY A 243 2.67 21.14 25.35
CA GLY A 243 1.51 20.91 26.23
C GLY A 243 1.65 19.66 27.09
N ARG A 244 1.30 19.81 28.36
CA ARG A 244 1.23 18.70 29.31
C ARG A 244 0.17 17.72 28.81
N ALA A 245 0.46 16.43 28.77
CA ALA A 245 -0.55 15.43 28.48
C ALA A 245 -1.63 15.49 29.56
N GLU A 246 -2.87 15.79 29.18
CA GLU A 246 -4.02 15.71 30.07
C GLU A 246 -4.63 14.32 29.97
N PHE A 247 -4.72 13.63 31.09
CA PHE A 247 -5.35 12.34 31.21
C PHE A 247 -6.75 12.54 31.79
N ILE A 248 -7.80 12.16 31.05
CA ILE A 248 -9.16 12.14 31.54
C ILE A 248 -9.49 10.67 31.86
N ALA A 249 -9.59 10.34 33.15
CA ALA A 249 -10.01 9.04 33.61
C ALA A 249 -11.52 9.08 33.95
N VAL A 250 -12.30 8.22 33.29
CA VAL A 250 -13.72 8.01 33.63
C VAL A 250 -13.81 6.76 34.51
N ILE A 251 -14.28 6.90 35.72
CA ILE A 251 -14.45 5.81 36.68
C ILE A 251 -15.93 5.52 36.82
N ASP A 252 -16.34 4.28 36.59
CA ASP A 252 -17.67 3.81 36.95
C ASP A 252 -17.79 3.80 38.50
N ALA A 253 -18.58 4.69 39.03
CA ALA A 253 -18.77 4.82 40.46
C ALA A 253 -19.50 3.64 41.11
N ASP A 254 -20.25 2.88 40.31
CA ASP A 254 -21.01 1.72 40.76
C ASP A 254 -20.19 0.42 40.74
N ALA A 255 -19.06 0.40 40.04
CA ALA A 255 -18.17 -0.76 39.93
C ALA A 255 -16.68 -0.37 40.10
N PRO A 256 -16.25 0.24 41.20
CA PRO A 256 -14.87 0.65 41.38
C PRO A 256 -13.93 -0.58 41.39
N GLY A 257 -13.02 -0.65 40.46
CA GLY A 257 -12.01 -1.69 40.36
C GLY A 257 -12.33 -2.86 39.41
N VAL A 258 -13.45 -2.81 38.69
CA VAL A 258 -13.82 -3.83 37.69
C VAL A 258 -14.00 -3.15 36.34
N GLY A 259 -13.12 -3.44 35.40
CA GLY A 259 -13.21 -3.01 33.99
C GLY A 259 -12.24 -1.89 33.58
N PRO A 260 -12.14 -1.61 32.27
CA PRO A 260 -11.33 -0.53 31.71
C PRO A 260 -11.96 0.83 32.02
N VAL A 261 -11.12 1.82 32.30
CA VAL A 261 -11.61 3.02 33.01
C VAL A 261 -11.15 4.31 32.38
N VAL A 262 -10.51 4.35 31.23
CA VAL A 262 -9.97 5.61 30.73
C VAL A 262 -10.46 5.90 29.33
N GLU A 263 -11.29 6.95 29.19
CA GLU A 263 -11.44 7.63 27.92
C GLU A 263 -10.34 8.67 27.78
N TRP A 264 -9.43 8.42 26.88
CA TRP A 264 -8.44 9.37 26.42
C TRP A 264 -8.98 10.14 25.22
N SER A 265 -8.31 11.21 24.83
CA SER A 265 -8.42 11.77 23.48
C SER A 265 -8.09 10.73 22.38
N ILE A 266 -7.54 9.59 22.78
CA ILE A 266 -7.33 8.37 21.99
C ILE A 266 -8.15 7.26 22.67
N PRO A 267 -9.00 6.49 21.96
CA PRO A 267 -9.84 5.45 22.54
C PRO A 267 -9.00 4.19 22.86
N VAL A 268 -8.31 4.22 23.99
CA VAL A 268 -7.56 3.07 24.54
C VAL A 268 -8.07 2.75 25.94
N GLU A 269 -8.09 1.46 26.27
CA GLU A 269 -8.50 0.95 27.57
C GLU A 269 -7.26 0.66 28.43
N ILE A 270 -7.21 1.20 29.64
CA ILE A 270 -6.12 0.96 30.59
C ILE A 270 -6.71 0.39 31.90
N PRO A 271 -6.11 -0.69 32.46
CA PRO A 271 -6.54 -1.22 33.76
C PRO A 271 -6.49 -0.14 34.86
N ALA A 272 -7.55 -0.03 35.65
CA ALA A 272 -7.67 1.00 36.70
C ALA A 272 -6.50 1.02 37.69
N ARG A 273 -5.85 -0.11 37.96
CA ARG A 273 -4.67 -0.22 38.84
C ARG A 273 -3.46 0.56 38.33
N ILE A 274 -3.37 0.83 37.01
CA ILE A 274 -2.24 1.58 36.41
C ILE A 274 -2.40 3.08 36.60
N LEU A 275 -3.63 3.58 36.87
CA LEU A 275 -3.89 5.02 37.05
C LEU A 275 -3.12 5.62 38.23
N ALA A 276 -2.79 4.82 39.26
CA ALA A 276 -2.04 5.28 40.41
C ALA A 276 -0.55 5.54 40.11
N ASP A 277 -0.03 4.99 38.99
CA ASP A 277 1.35 5.09 38.56
C ASP A 277 1.55 6.17 37.47
N LEU A 278 0.46 6.78 36.98
CA LEU A 278 0.43 7.87 36.00
C LEU A 278 0.26 9.22 36.67
#